data_d24c9a7ae1a70101e828ddb956271b4d
#
_entry.id   d24c9a7ae1a70101e828ddb956271b4d
#
_cell.length_a   1.000
_cell.length_b   1.000
_cell.length_c   1.000
_cell.angle_alpha   90.00
_cell.angle_beta   90.00
_cell.angle_gamma   90.00
#
_symmetry.space_group_name_H-M   'P 1'
#
loop_
_entity.id
_entity.type
_entity.pdbx_description
1 polymer ?
#
loop_
_entity_poly.entity_id
_entity_poly.type
_entity_poly.pdbx_seq_one_letter_code
_entity_poly.pdbx_strand_id
1 'polypeptide(L)'
;MSALKLISVNVGMPREVDWHGRLVRTSIFKSPVSGPVRVATLNLEGDEQSDLTVHGGVHKAVYAYPSEHYLFWRKEIPGLDLSWGAFGENFTTEGLLEEAVHIGGRFRVGSAEFVVTQPRMPCYKLGIRFGRPDIIKRFLHSGKSGFYFSVL
;
A
#
# COMPACT_ATOMS: atom_id res chain seq x y z
N MET A 1 14.51 9.29 -15.64
CA MET A 1 13.58 8.48 -14.81
C MET A 1 14.38 7.61 -13.86
N SER A 2 14.08 7.69 -12.58
CA SER A 2 14.79 6.93 -11.55
C SER A 2 14.23 5.51 -11.43
N ALA A 3 15.10 4.55 -11.14
CA ALA A 3 14.67 3.21 -10.76
C ALA A 3 14.23 3.22 -9.30
N LEU A 4 13.10 2.56 -9.01
CA LEU A 4 12.59 2.39 -7.68
C LEU A 4 13.15 1.09 -7.08
N LYS A 5 13.70 1.18 -5.86
CA LYS A 5 14.20 -0.01 -5.16
C LYS A 5 13.05 -0.67 -4.39
N LEU A 6 12.77 -1.93 -4.73
CA LEU A 6 11.75 -2.72 -4.07
C LEU A 6 12.37 -3.68 -3.06
N ILE A 7 11.77 -3.75 -1.88
CA ILE A 7 12.02 -4.79 -0.88
C ILE A 7 11.06 -5.95 -1.11
N SER A 8 9.80 -5.67 -1.43
CA SER A 8 8.77 -6.69 -1.60
C SER A 8 7.68 -6.21 -2.54
N VAL A 9 7.10 -7.14 -3.31
CA VAL A 9 5.85 -6.95 -4.06
C VAL A 9 4.78 -7.76 -3.36
N ASN A 10 3.64 -7.12 -3.05
CA ASN A 10 2.59 -7.70 -2.24
C ASN A 10 1.25 -7.62 -2.97
N VAL A 11 0.50 -8.70 -2.93
CA VAL A 11 -0.82 -8.77 -3.58
C VAL A 11 -1.84 -9.41 -2.64
N GLY A 12 -3.11 -9.11 -2.88
CA GLY A 12 -4.22 -9.69 -2.12
C GLY A 12 -5.52 -9.54 -2.88
N MET A 13 -6.29 -10.62 -2.91
CA MET A 13 -7.63 -10.62 -3.47
C MET A 13 -8.64 -10.22 -2.41
N PRO A 14 -9.82 -9.68 -2.80
CA PRO A 14 -10.86 -9.32 -1.85
C PRO A 14 -11.29 -10.51 -0.99
N ARG A 15 -11.47 -10.25 0.30
CA ARG A 15 -12.07 -11.23 1.21
C ARG A 15 -13.04 -10.55 2.16
N GLU A 16 -13.95 -11.32 2.73
CA GLU A 16 -14.90 -10.83 3.72
C GLU A 16 -14.38 -11.04 5.14
N VAL A 17 -14.53 -10.03 5.97
CA VAL A 17 -14.13 -10.05 7.39
C VAL A 17 -15.29 -9.53 8.23
N ASP A 18 -15.49 -10.12 9.40
CA ASP A 18 -16.39 -9.55 10.39
C ASP A 18 -15.67 -8.44 11.15
N TRP A 19 -16.26 -7.25 11.13
CA TRP A 19 -15.73 -6.09 11.84
C TRP A 19 -16.87 -5.39 12.58
N HIS A 20 -16.85 -5.48 13.90
CA HIS A 20 -17.90 -4.93 14.76
C HIS A 20 -19.32 -5.41 14.38
N GLY A 21 -19.45 -6.71 14.09
CA GLY A 21 -20.72 -7.33 13.72
C GLY A 21 -21.20 -7.10 12.30
N ARG A 22 -20.36 -6.50 11.44
CA ARG A 22 -20.67 -6.25 10.03
C ARG A 22 -19.69 -7.00 9.13
N LEU A 23 -20.18 -7.57 8.05
CA LEU A 23 -19.32 -8.15 7.02
C LEU A 23 -18.75 -7.03 6.14
N VAL A 24 -17.44 -6.97 6.05
CA VAL A 24 -16.72 -5.99 5.23
C VAL A 24 -15.89 -6.74 4.21
N ARG A 25 -16.07 -6.39 2.92
CA ARG A 25 -15.23 -6.89 1.84
C ARG A 25 -14.02 -5.97 1.68
N THR A 26 -12.82 -6.54 1.75
CA THR A 26 -11.59 -5.76 1.67
C THR A 26 -10.45 -6.54 1.03
N SER A 27 -9.60 -5.83 0.30
CA SER A 27 -8.35 -6.35 -0.29
C SER A 27 -7.11 -5.90 0.48
N ILE A 28 -7.28 -5.36 1.70
CA ILE A 28 -6.16 -4.79 2.45
C ILE A 28 -5.16 -5.84 2.95
N PHE A 29 -5.56 -7.10 3.02
CA PHE A 29 -4.71 -8.19 3.47
C PHE A 29 -3.82 -8.64 2.31
N LYS A 30 -2.62 -8.08 2.24
CA LYS A 30 -1.66 -8.37 1.19
C LYS A 30 -0.52 -9.22 1.72
N SER A 31 0.00 -10.08 0.85
CA SER A 31 1.12 -10.97 1.19
C SER A 31 2.21 -10.87 0.14
N PRO A 32 3.48 -10.97 0.54
CA PRO A 32 4.58 -10.97 -0.40
C PRO A 32 4.49 -12.12 -1.40
N VAL A 33 4.87 -11.83 -2.64
CA VAL A 33 5.00 -12.84 -3.68
C VAL A 33 6.44 -12.90 -4.15
N SER A 34 6.87 -14.09 -4.61
CA SER A 34 8.20 -14.28 -5.19
C SER A 34 8.12 -14.24 -6.71
N GLY A 35 9.20 -13.75 -7.34
CA GLY A 35 9.31 -13.72 -8.78
C GLY A 35 8.59 -12.53 -9.43
N PRO A 36 8.65 -12.43 -10.76
CA PRO A 36 8.04 -11.35 -11.51
C PRO A 36 6.52 -11.34 -11.38
N VAL A 37 5.96 -10.13 -11.30
CA VAL A 37 4.52 -9.90 -11.27
C VAL A 37 4.14 -9.01 -12.45
N ARG A 38 3.12 -9.43 -13.19
CA ARG A 38 2.61 -8.64 -14.32
C ARG A 38 1.84 -7.43 -13.80
N VAL A 39 2.09 -6.28 -14.43
CA VAL A 39 1.43 -5.02 -14.11
C VAL A 39 0.43 -4.68 -15.20
N ALA A 40 -0.80 -4.37 -14.80
CA ALA A 40 -1.84 -3.89 -15.68
C ALA A 40 -2.24 -2.45 -15.30
N THR A 41 -3.12 -1.83 -16.07
CA THR A 41 -3.50 -0.42 -15.87
C THR A 41 -4.14 -0.15 -14.50
N LEU A 42 -4.89 -1.11 -13.97
CA LEU A 42 -5.64 -0.93 -12.72
C LEU A 42 -5.03 -1.63 -11.52
N ASN A 43 -4.16 -2.63 -11.74
CA ASN A 43 -3.63 -3.43 -10.63
C ASN A 43 -2.45 -4.30 -11.06
N LEU A 44 -1.86 -4.96 -10.08
CA LEU A 44 -0.92 -6.06 -10.30
C LEU A 44 -1.68 -7.37 -10.46
N GLU A 45 -1.10 -8.31 -11.22
CA GLU A 45 -1.65 -9.66 -11.31
C GLU A 45 -1.68 -10.32 -9.92
N GLY A 46 -2.81 -10.91 -9.57
CA GLY A 46 -3.03 -11.50 -8.24
C GLY A 46 -3.54 -10.52 -7.19
N ASP A 47 -3.67 -9.27 -7.56
CA ASP A 47 -4.19 -8.20 -6.71
C ASP A 47 -5.52 -7.69 -7.29
N GLU A 48 -6.39 -7.19 -6.42
CA GLU A 48 -7.65 -6.56 -6.83
C GLU A 48 -8.09 -5.57 -5.76
N GLN A 49 -8.56 -4.39 -6.19
CA GLN A 49 -9.18 -3.43 -5.28
C GLN A 49 -10.65 -3.79 -5.09
N SER A 50 -11.14 -3.74 -3.85
CA SER A 50 -12.52 -4.09 -3.54
C SER A 50 -13.51 -2.96 -3.75
N ASP A 51 -13.04 -1.73 -3.85
CA ASP A 51 -13.88 -0.54 -4.10
C ASP A 51 -13.12 0.44 -4.99
N LEU A 52 -13.39 0.39 -6.29
CA LEU A 52 -12.72 1.21 -7.30
C LEU A 52 -13.08 2.69 -7.21
N THR A 53 -14.16 3.06 -6.53
CA THR A 53 -14.56 4.45 -6.37
C THR A 53 -13.74 5.19 -5.32
N VAL A 54 -13.21 4.45 -4.31
CA VAL A 54 -12.47 5.01 -3.18
C VAL A 54 -11.04 4.50 -3.11
N HIS A 55 -10.82 3.20 -3.31
CA HIS A 55 -9.54 2.51 -3.05
C HIS A 55 -8.88 1.95 -4.30
N GLY A 56 -9.37 2.28 -5.47
CA GLY A 56 -8.83 1.76 -6.71
C GLY A 56 -8.95 2.77 -7.83
N GLY A 57 -8.97 2.26 -9.06
CA GLY A 57 -9.00 3.06 -10.26
C GLY A 57 -7.60 3.39 -10.75
N VAL A 58 -7.53 4.08 -11.90
CA VAL A 58 -6.26 4.31 -12.62
C VAL A 58 -5.25 5.14 -11.82
N HIS A 59 -5.72 6.05 -10.97
CA HIS A 59 -4.83 6.91 -10.15
C HIS A 59 -4.40 6.27 -8.84
N LYS A 60 -4.98 5.13 -8.48
CA LYS A 60 -4.64 4.36 -7.28
C LYS A 60 -4.36 2.90 -7.64
N ALA A 61 -3.77 2.66 -8.81
CA ALA A 61 -3.54 1.31 -9.30
C ALA A 61 -2.54 0.54 -8.43
N VAL A 62 -1.50 1.23 -7.93
CA VAL A 62 -0.46 0.63 -7.10
C VAL A 62 -0.18 1.54 -5.92
N TYR A 63 -0.15 0.96 -4.72
CA TYR A 63 0.21 1.67 -3.50
C TYR A 63 1.61 1.28 -3.07
N ALA A 64 2.46 2.29 -2.80
CA ALA A 64 3.82 2.11 -2.33
C ALA A 64 3.98 2.62 -0.90
N TYR A 65 4.72 1.88 -0.08
CA TYR A 65 5.00 2.25 1.30
C TYR A 65 6.48 2.02 1.63
N PRO A 66 7.19 3.05 2.15
CA PRO A 66 8.60 2.90 2.51
C PRO A 66 8.82 1.88 3.61
N SER A 67 9.76 0.97 3.40
CA SER A 67 10.14 -0.03 4.42
C SER A 67 10.70 0.60 5.68
N GLU A 68 11.31 1.78 5.56
CA GLU A 68 11.86 2.55 6.68
C GLU A 68 10.82 2.86 7.75
N HIS A 69 9.56 3.03 7.35
CA HIS A 69 8.47 3.32 8.30
C HIS A 69 8.10 2.13 9.17
N TYR A 70 8.42 0.92 8.76
CA TYR A 70 8.13 -0.28 9.56
C TYR A 70 8.85 -0.26 10.90
N LEU A 71 10.08 0.23 10.94
CA LEU A 71 10.83 0.36 12.20
C LEU A 71 10.15 1.34 13.16
N PHE A 72 9.64 2.46 12.64
CA PHE A 72 8.87 3.42 13.43
C PHE A 72 7.64 2.75 14.06
N TRP A 73 6.89 1.98 13.28
CA TRP A 73 5.66 1.34 13.76
C TRP A 73 5.95 0.22 14.76
N ARG A 74 7.04 -0.52 14.61
CA ARG A 74 7.43 -1.52 15.60
C ARG A 74 7.72 -0.90 16.96
N LYS A 75 8.29 0.29 16.99
CA LYS A 75 8.57 1.04 18.22
C LYS A 75 7.32 1.72 18.78
N GLU A 76 6.50 2.28 17.91
CA GLU A 76 5.29 3.02 18.29
C GLU A 76 4.22 2.08 18.86
N ILE A 77 4.03 0.93 18.25
CA ILE A 77 3.03 -0.05 18.66
C ILE A 77 3.68 -1.43 18.67
N PRO A 78 4.34 -1.83 19.77
CA PRO A 78 4.93 -3.17 19.88
C PRO A 78 3.85 -4.24 19.75
N GLY A 79 4.17 -5.34 19.09
CA GLY A 79 3.27 -6.49 18.91
C GLY A 79 2.39 -6.46 17.67
N LEU A 80 2.49 -5.42 16.83
CA LEU A 80 1.81 -5.45 15.53
C LEU A 80 2.43 -6.51 14.61
N ASP A 81 1.56 -7.17 13.82
CA ASP A 81 2.01 -8.02 12.73
C ASP A 81 2.47 -7.13 11.56
N LEU A 82 3.77 -7.02 11.39
CA LEU A 82 4.41 -6.13 10.41
C LEU A 82 5.22 -6.89 9.35
N SER A 83 4.65 -7.95 8.80
CA SER A 83 5.16 -8.53 7.56
C SER A 83 4.95 -7.56 6.39
N TRP A 84 5.79 -7.64 5.36
CA TRP A 84 5.66 -6.75 4.20
C TRP A 84 4.24 -6.85 3.61
N GLY A 85 3.68 -5.72 3.23
CA GLY A 85 2.29 -5.63 2.82
C GLY A 85 1.32 -5.31 3.96
N ALA A 86 1.82 -5.14 5.18
CA ALA A 86 1.00 -4.93 6.38
C ALA A 86 0.11 -3.69 6.31
N PHE A 87 0.51 -2.66 5.58
CA PHE A 87 -0.26 -1.43 5.41
C PHE A 87 -1.15 -1.47 4.16
N GLY A 88 -1.25 -2.62 3.52
CA GLY A 88 -2.00 -2.79 2.28
C GLY A 88 -1.23 -2.36 1.04
N GLU A 89 0.08 -2.13 1.16
CA GLU A 89 0.88 -1.70 0.04
C GLU A 89 1.23 -2.84 -0.91
N ASN A 90 1.22 -2.52 -2.19
CA ASN A 90 1.68 -3.41 -3.25
C ASN A 90 3.21 -3.43 -3.35
N PHE A 91 3.84 -2.26 -3.17
CA PHE A 91 5.28 -2.10 -3.19
C PHE A 91 5.78 -1.68 -1.81
N THR A 92 6.59 -2.53 -1.19
CA THR A 92 7.39 -2.12 -0.04
C THR A 92 8.72 -1.63 -0.58
N THR A 93 9.01 -0.35 -0.42
CA THR A 93 10.14 0.33 -1.08
C THR A 93 11.27 0.63 -0.10
N GLU A 94 12.45 0.98 -0.64
CA GLU A 94 13.58 1.44 0.14
C GLU A 94 14.23 2.65 -0.51
N GLY A 95 14.65 3.60 0.31
CA GLY A 95 15.43 4.75 -0.14
C GLY A 95 14.64 5.91 -0.71
N LEU A 96 13.30 5.86 -0.70
CA LEU A 96 12.45 6.93 -1.23
C LEU A 96 11.34 7.24 -0.23
N LEU A 97 11.50 8.36 0.48
CA LEU A 97 10.52 8.81 1.47
C LEU A 97 9.59 9.87 0.88
N GLU A 98 8.46 10.10 1.56
CA GLU A 98 7.40 11.00 1.08
C GLU A 98 7.90 12.41 0.77
N GLU A 99 8.81 12.95 1.57
CA GLU A 99 9.35 14.30 1.37
C GLU A 99 10.20 14.44 0.09
N ALA A 100 10.66 13.33 -0.47
CA ALA A 100 11.43 13.32 -1.72
C ALA A 100 10.57 12.97 -2.94
N VAL A 101 9.27 12.72 -2.75
CA VAL A 101 8.36 12.29 -3.80
C VAL A 101 7.46 13.45 -4.21
N HIS A 102 7.31 13.66 -5.51
CA HIS A 102 6.46 14.70 -6.06
C HIS A 102 5.37 14.09 -6.93
N ILE A 103 4.16 14.66 -6.86
CA ILE A 103 3.08 14.29 -7.79
C ILE A 103 3.57 14.53 -9.21
N GLY A 104 3.37 13.55 -10.08
CA GLY A 104 3.88 13.57 -11.46
C GLY A 104 5.30 13.02 -11.60
N GLY A 105 5.98 12.71 -10.50
CA GLY A 105 7.29 12.06 -10.52
C GLY A 105 7.19 10.67 -11.13
N ARG A 106 8.19 10.30 -11.94
CA ARG A 106 8.20 9.02 -12.67
C ARG A 106 9.27 8.08 -12.15
N PHE A 107 8.87 6.81 -12.03
CA PHE A 107 9.76 5.75 -11.56
C PHE A 107 9.63 4.52 -12.44
N ARG A 108 10.74 3.77 -12.55
CA ARG A 108 10.79 2.51 -13.25
C ARG A 108 11.00 1.36 -12.26
N VAL A 109 10.24 0.29 -12.46
CA VAL A 109 10.40 -0.98 -11.73
C VAL A 109 10.43 -2.09 -12.77
N GLY A 110 11.58 -2.75 -12.96
CA GLY A 110 11.74 -3.71 -14.04
C GLY A 110 11.46 -3.06 -15.40
N SER A 111 10.53 -3.62 -16.16
CA SER A 111 10.10 -3.07 -17.45
C SER A 111 8.89 -2.13 -17.33
N ALA A 112 8.33 -1.96 -16.14
CA ALA A 112 7.14 -1.13 -15.94
C ALA A 112 7.53 0.29 -15.51
N GLU A 113 6.70 1.25 -15.92
CA GLU A 113 6.86 2.66 -15.58
C GLU A 113 5.63 3.16 -14.83
N PHE A 114 5.87 4.03 -13.85
CA PHE A 114 4.84 4.52 -12.94
C PHE A 114 4.97 6.03 -12.78
N VAL A 115 3.83 6.67 -12.53
CA VAL A 115 3.77 8.08 -12.16
C VAL A 115 3.08 8.25 -10.82
N VAL A 116 3.66 9.07 -9.94
CA VAL A 116 3.10 9.38 -8.62
C VAL A 116 1.86 10.23 -8.79
N THR A 117 0.76 9.82 -8.17
CA THR A 117 -0.52 10.51 -8.28
C THR A 117 -0.92 11.26 -7.01
N GLN A 118 -0.80 10.65 -5.84
CA GLN A 118 -1.27 11.26 -4.60
C GLN A 118 -0.77 10.50 -3.37
N PRO A 119 -0.72 11.17 -2.19
CA PRO A 119 -0.49 10.48 -0.94
C PRO A 119 -1.73 9.64 -0.56
N ARG A 120 -1.53 8.66 0.31
CA ARG A 120 -2.64 7.84 0.80
C ARG A 120 -3.35 8.52 1.96
N MET A 121 -4.69 8.54 1.87
CA MET A 121 -5.55 8.82 3.00
C MET A 121 -6.05 7.49 3.57
N PRO A 122 -5.78 7.14 4.83
CA PRO A 122 -6.22 5.87 5.39
C PRO A 122 -7.73 5.87 5.60
N CYS A 123 -8.32 4.68 5.51
CA CYS A 123 -9.72 4.46 5.86
C CYS A 123 -9.83 3.40 6.96
N TYR A 124 -11.04 3.14 7.45
CA TYR A 124 -11.28 2.18 8.53
C TYR A 124 -10.76 0.77 8.23
N LYS A 125 -10.57 0.42 6.97
CA LYS A 125 -10.02 -0.89 6.57
C LYS A 125 -8.60 -1.12 7.07
N LEU A 126 -7.81 -0.05 7.24
CA LEU A 126 -6.51 -0.16 7.89
C LEU A 126 -6.66 -0.61 9.34
N GLY A 127 -7.69 -0.14 10.04
CA GLY A 127 -8.04 -0.61 11.38
C GLY A 127 -8.40 -2.10 11.40
N ILE A 128 -9.12 -2.57 10.38
CA ILE A 128 -9.44 -3.99 10.22
C ILE A 128 -8.15 -4.82 10.09
N ARG A 129 -7.22 -4.36 9.25
CA ARG A 129 -5.94 -5.05 9.02
C ARG A 129 -5.18 -5.30 10.32
N PHE A 130 -5.13 -4.33 11.21
CA PHE A 130 -4.40 -4.41 12.47
C PHE A 130 -5.26 -4.79 13.68
N GLY A 131 -6.58 -4.91 13.50
CA GLY A 131 -7.50 -5.17 14.60
C GLY A 131 -7.57 -4.01 15.60
N ARG A 132 -7.31 -2.77 15.16
CA ARG A 132 -7.22 -1.58 16.02
C ARG A 132 -7.78 -0.35 15.33
N PRO A 133 -8.92 0.19 15.80
CA PRO A 133 -9.48 1.42 15.22
C PRO A 133 -8.57 2.65 15.38
N ASP A 134 -7.76 2.71 16.43
CA ASP A 134 -6.87 3.84 16.72
C ASP A 134 -5.73 4.01 15.72
N ILE A 135 -5.43 2.99 14.93
CA ILE A 135 -4.35 3.06 13.93
C ILE A 135 -4.61 4.14 12.87
N ILE A 136 -5.87 4.43 12.57
CA ILE A 136 -6.23 5.43 11.55
C ILE A 136 -5.71 6.81 11.96
N LYS A 137 -6.01 7.23 13.20
CA LYS A 137 -5.58 8.53 13.72
C LYS A 137 -4.07 8.60 13.87
N ARG A 138 -3.45 7.53 14.37
CA ARG A 138 -2.00 7.44 14.51
C ARG A 138 -1.30 7.53 13.16
N PHE A 139 -1.83 6.85 12.15
CA PHE A 139 -1.30 6.85 10.80
C PHE A 139 -1.35 8.27 10.20
N LEU A 140 -2.49 8.95 10.32
CA LEU A 140 -2.65 10.34 9.86
C LEU A 140 -1.65 11.27 10.54
N HIS A 141 -1.52 11.19 11.86
CA HIS A 141 -0.62 12.07 12.62
C HIS A 141 0.85 11.79 12.33
N SER A 142 1.21 10.59 11.93
CA SER A 142 2.61 10.23 11.68
C SER A 142 3.20 10.92 10.46
N GLY A 143 2.38 11.33 9.49
CA GLY A 143 2.83 11.83 8.20
C GLY A 143 3.44 10.76 7.30
N LYS A 144 3.47 9.51 7.76
CA LYS A 144 4.05 8.37 7.04
C LYS A 144 2.97 7.69 6.20
N SER A 145 2.55 8.35 5.14
CA SER A 145 1.36 7.99 4.37
C SER A 145 1.60 6.95 3.27
N GLY A 146 2.81 6.89 2.73
CA GLY A 146 3.02 6.25 1.45
C GLY A 146 2.34 7.03 0.32
N PHE A 147 2.37 6.49 -0.87
CA PHE A 147 1.86 7.18 -2.05
C PHE A 147 1.38 6.20 -3.11
N TYR A 148 0.47 6.67 -3.96
CA TYR A 148 -0.09 5.90 -5.06
C TYR A 148 0.60 6.20 -6.38
N PHE A 149 0.59 5.19 -7.26
CA PHE A 149 1.03 5.29 -8.64
C PHE A 149 -0.11 5.00 -9.62
N SER A 150 -0.06 5.68 -10.79
CA SER A 150 -0.65 5.17 -12.01
C SER A 150 0.40 4.38 -12.79
N VAL A 151 -0.05 3.42 -13.58
CA VAL A 151 0.78 2.65 -14.50
C VAL A 151 0.82 3.37 -15.85
N LEU A 152 2.01 3.62 -16.36
CA LEU A 152 2.20 4.23 -17.67
C LEU A 152 2.20 3.23 -18.82
#